data_dc7f5f4786808b6344f4098a49f71512
#
_entry.id   dc7f5f4786808b6344f4098a49f71512
#
_cell.length_a   1.000
_cell.length_b   1.000
_cell.length_c   1.000
_cell.angle_alpha   90.00
_cell.angle_beta   90.00
_cell.angle_gamma   90.00
#
_symmetry.space_group_name_H-M   'P 1'
#
loop_
_entity.id
_entity.type
_entity.pdbx_description
1 polymer ?
#
loop_
_entity_poly.entity_id
_entity_poly.type
_entity_poly.pdbx_seq_one_letter_code
_entity_poly.pdbx_strand_id
1 'polypeptide(L)'
;MKKYALYPGCVMPTEQYAYEMSLREILPKLDIQLIDLKGFSCCSEPLKSVNQVLTLALSARNIAIAEKEKLDIFAPCPMCHLALTDCKRILDKEPKMNERVNNYLADEELKYTGTSDIISILDLLHDIIGTEKIKEQVKKPLNDLKIATHYGCHLIRPSEIGRPDDSENPQKIENILKTIGAKPEYYPEKLDCCGGLLNANLPESALTKTGQKLKSVQDLGFDAFVDTCPWCHRQYDAKQTKAGETVAAKLEVPVFYLTQLIGLSFGISKEKLGLNLNMSPVEKIGGK
;
A
#
# COMPACT_ATOMS: atom_id res chain seq x y z
N MET A 1 -7.95 3.16 -22.01
CA MET A 1 -7.71 2.75 -20.62
C MET A 1 -6.69 1.64 -20.58
N LYS A 2 -5.61 1.80 -19.82
CA LYS A 2 -4.61 0.74 -19.58
C LYS A 2 -5.17 -0.26 -18.57
N LYS A 3 -4.92 -1.56 -18.80
CA LYS A 3 -5.48 -2.64 -17.97
C LYS A 3 -4.41 -3.26 -17.11
N TYR A 4 -4.77 -3.57 -15.85
CA TYR A 4 -3.91 -4.29 -14.91
C TYR A 4 -4.72 -5.34 -14.16
N ALA A 5 -4.13 -6.50 -13.89
CA ALA A 5 -4.67 -7.45 -12.94
C ALA A 5 -4.55 -6.87 -11.51
N LEU A 6 -5.67 -6.65 -10.83
CA LEU A 6 -5.63 -6.24 -9.43
C LEU A 6 -5.19 -7.40 -8.56
N TYR A 7 -4.06 -7.26 -7.88
CA TYR A 7 -3.63 -8.21 -6.86
C TYR A 7 -4.06 -7.71 -5.47
N PRO A 8 -5.18 -8.22 -4.93
CA PRO A 8 -5.74 -7.70 -3.69
C PRO A 8 -4.92 -8.08 -2.44
N GLY A 9 -4.07 -9.10 -2.54
CA GLY A 9 -3.41 -9.68 -1.38
C GLY A 9 -4.40 -10.33 -0.42
N CYS A 10 -4.10 -10.32 0.89
CA CYS A 10 -4.95 -10.97 1.89
C CYS A 10 -5.72 -9.96 2.79
N VAL A 11 -5.10 -8.84 3.17
CA VAL A 11 -5.67 -7.90 4.16
C VAL A 11 -6.72 -6.96 3.54
N MET A 12 -6.52 -6.54 2.29
CA MET A 12 -7.46 -5.63 1.61
C MET A 12 -8.86 -6.25 1.49
N PRO A 13 -9.02 -7.51 1.00
CA PRO A 13 -10.34 -8.13 0.84
C PRO A 13 -10.93 -8.72 2.13
N THR A 14 -10.24 -8.66 3.26
CA THR A 14 -10.74 -9.24 4.53
C THR A 14 -11.00 -8.21 5.62
N GLU A 15 -10.19 -7.14 5.68
CA GLU A 15 -10.27 -6.16 6.75
C GLU A 15 -10.20 -4.71 6.26
N GLN A 16 -9.61 -4.45 5.08
CA GLN A 16 -9.26 -3.10 4.61
C GLN A 16 -9.98 -2.73 3.31
N TYR A 17 -11.29 -2.97 3.28
CA TYR A 17 -12.15 -2.73 2.12
C TYR A 17 -12.10 -1.27 1.61
N ALA A 18 -11.93 -0.31 2.51
CA ALA A 18 -11.84 1.11 2.17
C ALA A 18 -10.73 1.41 1.15
N TYR A 19 -9.63 0.64 1.20
CA TYR A 19 -8.55 0.81 0.23
C TYR A 19 -9.01 0.42 -1.18
N GLU A 20 -9.62 -0.76 -1.32
CA GLU A 20 -10.15 -1.24 -2.60
C GLU A 20 -11.24 -0.32 -3.14
N MET A 21 -12.18 0.10 -2.30
CA MET A 21 -13.25 1.03 -2.67
C MET A 21 -12.67 2.32 -3.26
N SER A 22 -11.73 2.94 -2.58
CA SER A 22 -11.11 4.18 -3.06
C SER A 22 -10.30 3.98 -4.35
N LEU A 23 -9.58 2.86 -4.51
CA LEU A 23 -8.88 2.51 -5.76
C LEU A 23 -9.85 2.41 -6.94
N ARG A 24 -10.97 1.68 -6.77
CA ARG A 24 -11.97 1.46 -7.81
C ARG A 24 -12.72 2.73 -8.21
N GLU A 25 -12.81 3.72 -7.34
CA GLU A 25 -13.42 5.02 -7.63
C GLU A 25 -12.48 5.99 -8.34
N ILE A 26 -11.17 6.01 -8.00
CA ILE A 26 -10.25 6.98 -8.60
C ILE A 26 -9.63 6.50 -9.91
N LEU A 27 -9.24 5.23 -10.02
CA LEU A 27 -8.45 4.74 -11.15
C LEU A 27 -9.16 4.82 -12.50
N PRO A 28 -10.49 4.57 -12.62
CA PRO A 28 -11.20 4.79 -13.89
C PRO A 28 -11.18 6.24 -14.37
N LYS A 29 -11.15 7.22 -13.44
CA LYS A 29 -11.04 8.66 -13.77
C LYS A 29 -9.63 9.04 -14.28
N LEU A 30 -8.66 8.15 -14.06
CA LEU A 30 -7.28 8.28 -14.49
C LEU A 30 -6.93 7.34 -15.66
N ASP A 31 -7.95 6.84 -16.37
CA ASP A 31 -7.84 5.92 -17.52
C ASP A 31 -7.19 4.57 -17.19
N ILE A 32 -7.32 4.08 -15.98
CA ILE A 32 -6.88 2.76 -15.56
C ILE A 32 -8.10 1.86 -15.32
N GLN A 33 -8.04 0.65 -15.87
CA GLN A 33 -9.02 -0.41 -15.63
C GLN A 33 -8.39 -1.53 -14.81
N LEU A 34 -9.01 -1.87 -13.69
CA LEU A 34 -8.63 -3.03 -12.88
C LEU A 34 -9.39 -4.27 -13.36
N ILE A 35 -8.67 -5.36 -13.53
CA ILE A 35 -9.22 -6.67 -13.93
C ILE A 35 -9.09 -7.61 -12.74
N ASP A 36 -10.20 -8.17 -12.30
CA ASP A 36 -10.24 -9.15 -11.23
C ASP A 36 -9.97 -10.55 -11.79
N LEU A 37 -8.87 -11.16 -11.37
CA LEU A 37 -8.53 -12.52 -11.74
C LEU A 37 -8.86 -13.48 -10.59
N LYS A 38 -9.44 -14.63 -10.93
CA LYS A 38 -9.69 -15.69 -9.96
C LYS A 38 -8.42 -16.45 -9.64
N GLY A 39 -8.33 -16.97 -8.41
CA GLY A 39 -7.27 -17.89 -8.02
C GLY A 39 -6.06 -17.23 -7.35
N PHE A 40 -5.99 -15.90 -7.28
CA PHE A 40 -4.94 -15.25 -6.50
C PHE A 40 -4.96 -15.71 -5.04
N SER A 41 -3.78 -15.98 -4.48
CA SER A 41 -3.55 -16.35 -3.09
C SER A 41 -2.73 -15.28 -2.37
N CYS A 42 -2.44 -15.46 -1.07
CA CYS A 42 -1.53 -14.59 -0.33
C CYS A 42 -0.13 -14.58 -0.97
N CYS A 43 0.56 -13.43 -0.93
CA CYS A 43 1.96 -13.32 -1.36
C CYS A 43 2.95 -14.08 -0.45
N SER A 44 2.49 -14.52 0.71
CA SER A 44 3.25 -15.26 1.75
C SER A 44 4.52 -14.59 2.27
N GLU A 45 4.72 -13.29 2.08
CA GLU A 45 5.90 -12.57 2.59
C GLU A 45 6.17 -12.81 4.09
N PRO A 46 5.16 -12.89 5.00
CA PRO A 46 5.41 -13.21 6.40
C PRO A 46 6.02 -14.61 6.64
N LEU A 47 5.92 -15.51 5.68
CA LEU A 47 6.47 -16.88 5.77
C LEU A 47 7.87 -17.01 5.19
N LYS A 48 8.41 -15.96 4.59
CA LYS A 48 9.70 -15.98 3.87
C LYS A 48 10.87 -16.48 4.75
N SER A 49 10.91 -16.05 6.00
CA SER A 49 11.93 -16.47 6.96
C SER A 49 11.79 -17.92 7.42
N VAL A 50 10.61 -18.52 7.25
CA VAL A 50 10.32 -19.91 7.63
C VAL A 50 10.55 -20.87 6.46
N ASN A 51 10.07 -20.50 5.27
CA ASN A 51 10.18 -21.31 4.07
C ASN A 51 10.22 -20.45 2.80
N GLN A 52 11.44 -20.11 2.37
CA GLN A 52 11.65 -19.28 1.19
C GLN A 52 11.09 -19.92 -0.09
N VAL A 53 11.26 -21.24 -0.26
CA VAL A 53 10.78 -21.94 -1.47
C VAL A 53 9.26 -21.88 -1.59
N LEU A 54 8.55 -22.07 -0.46
CA LEU A 54 7.08 -21.91 -0.44
C LEU A 54 6.66 -20.48 -0.81
N THR A 55 7.34 -19.49 -0.25
CA THR A 55 7.06 -18.09 -0.57
C THR A 55 7.28 -17.79 -2.05
N LEU A 56 8.37 -18.29 -2.64
CA LEU A 56 8.63 -18.13 -4.07
C LEU A 56 7.58 -18.85 -4.92
N ALA A 57 7.20 -20.09 -4.55
CA ALA A 57 6.19 -20.85 -5.29
C ALA A 57 4.81 -20.15 -5.28
N LEU A 58 4.35 -19.66 -4.12
CA LEU A 58 3.07 -18.93 -4.02
C LEU A 58 3.11 -17.58 -4.75
N SER A 59 4.21 -16.84 -4.66
CA SER A 59 4.38 -15.60 -5.41
C SER A 59 4.44 -15.83 -6.92
N ALA A 60 5.21 -16.82 -7.38
CA ALA A 60 5.30 -17.19 -8.79
C ALA A 60 3.97 -17.70 -9.34
N ARG A 61 3.19 -18.44 -8.54
CA ARG A 61 1.84 -18.87 -8.88
C ARG A 61 0.92 -17.67 -9.18
N ASN A 62 0.96 -16.66 -8.31
CA ASN A 62 0.18 -15.45 -8.52
C ASN A 62 0.63 -14.70 -9.80
N ILE A 63 1.93 -14.63 -10.06
CA ILE A 63 2.44 -14.02 -11.30
C ILE A 63 1.98 -14.84 -12.52
N ALA A 64 2.11 -16.16 -12.50
CA ALA A 64 1.70 -17.04 -13.60
C ALA A 64 0.21 -16.93 -13.95
N ILE A 65 -0.67 -16.68 -12.96
CA ILE A 65 -2.10 -16.41 -13.21
C ILE A 65 -2.29 -15.17 -14.07
N ALA A 66 -1.57 -14.08 -13.78
CA ALA A 66 -1.64 -12.86 -14.57
C ALA A 66 -0.99 -13.02 -15.96
N GLU A 67 0.12 -13.75 -16.05
CA GLU A 67 0.80 -14.08 -17.30
C GLU A 67 -0.09 -14.85 -18.26
N LYS A 68 -0.90 -15.81 -17.75
CA LYS A 68 -1.87 -16.56 -18.54
C LYS A 68 -2.89 -15.64 -19.23
N GLU A 69 -3.24 -14.54 -18.58
CA GLU A 69 -4.16 -13.51 -19.09
C GLU A 69 -3.43 -12.35 -19.82
N LYS A 70 -2.09 -12.41 -19.94
CA LYS A 70 -1.24 -11.39 -20.58
C LYS A 70 -1.43 -9.99 -19.95
N LEU A 71 -1.55 -9.94 -18.64
CA LEU A 71 -1.73 -8.70 -17.86
C LEU A 71 -0.54 -8.45 -16.94
N ASP A 72 -0.14 -7.20 -16.83
CA ASP A 72 0.70 -6.75 -15.73
C ASP A 72 -0.09 -6.73 -14.42
N ILE A 73 0.61 -6.91 -13.31
CA ILE A 73 0.01 -6.95 -11.98
C ILE A 73 0.09 -5.58 -11.33
N PHE A 74 -1.04 -5.06 -10.90
CA PHE A 74 -1.08 -3.94 -9.96
C PHE A 74 -1.20 -4.47 -8.54
N ALA A 75 -0.13 -4.32 -7.75
CA ALA A 75 -0.03 -4.74 -6.35
C ALA A 75 -0.02 -3.50 -5.44
N PRO A 76 -1.19 -2.98 -5.01
CA PRO A 76 -1.26 -1.75 -4.21
C PRO A 76 -0.65 -1.91 -2.81
N CYS A 77 -0.64 -3.11 -2.24
CA CYS A 77 0.02 -3.38 -0.96
C CYS A 77 1.54 -3.44 -1.11
N PRO A 78 2.33 -2.57 -0.42
CA PRO A 78 3.79 -2.58 -0.50
C PRO A 78 4.45 -3.90 -0.16
N MET A 79 3.89 -4.65 0.80
CA MET A 79 4.38 -5.99 1.16
C MET A 79 4.19 -6.99 0.02
N CYS A 80 3.01 -6.97 -0.60
CA CYS A 80 2.73 -7.83 -1.76
C CYS A 80 3.60 -7.46 -2.95
N HIS A 81 3.75 -6.16 -3.22
CA HIS A 81 4.62 -5.66 -4.28
C HIS A 81 6.08 -6.14 -4.07
N LEU A 82 6.60 -6.02 -2.85
CA LEU A 82 7.95 -6.52 -2.54
C LEU A 82 8.07 -8.03 -2.78
N ALA A 83 7.14 -8.82 -2.26
CA ALA A 83 7.18 -10.29 -2.38
C ALA A 83 7.18 -10.75 -3.85
N LEU A 84 6.29 -10.18 -4.66
CA LEU A 84 6.21 -10.52 -6.08
C LEU A 84 7.44 -10.04 -6.86
N THR A 85 7.92 -8.82 -6.60
CA THR A 85 9.11 -8.26 -7.25
C THR A 85 10.37 -9.05 -6.89
N ASP A 86 10.55 -9.43 -5.61
CA ASP A 86 11.70 -10.21 -5.19
C ASP A 86 11.65 -11.65 -5.73
N CYS A 87 10.44 -12.23 -5.81
CA CYS A 87 10.23 -13.52 -6.47
C CYS A 87 10.70 -13.46 -7.94
N LYS A 88 10.23 -12.47 -8.71
CA LYS A 88 10.64 -12.25 -10.11
C LYS A 88 12.15 -12.12 -10.21
N ARG A 89 12.77 -11.25 -9.40
CA ARG A 89 14.21 -11.03 -9.36
C ARG A 89 15.02 -12.32 -9.10
N ILE A 90 14.55 -13.15 -8.17
CA ILE A 90 15.22 -14.41 -7.83
C ILE A 90 15.08 -15.44 -8.95
N LEU A 91 13.86 -15.65 -9.45
CA LEU A 91 13.60 -16.68 -10.46
C LEU A 91 14.21 -16.33 -11.82
N ASP A 92 14.33 -15.04 -12.16
CA ASP A 92 15.00 -14.59 -13.39
C ASP A 92 16.53 -14.78 -13.32
N LYS A 93 17.12 -14.78 -12.10
CA LYS A 93 18.57 -14.95 -11.89
C LYS A 93 19.00 -16.39 -11.58
N GLU A 94 18.09 -17.23 -11.09
CA GLU A 94 18.39 -18.57 -10.61
C GLU A 94 17.61 -19.65 -11.37
N PRO A 95 18.11 -20.14 -12.54
CA PRO A 95 17.38 -21.09 -13.38
C PRO A 95 16.97 -22.38 -12.66
N LYS A 96 17.80 -22.89 -11.73
CA LYS A 96 17.47 -24.10 -10.96
C LYS A 96 16.29 -23.88 -10.01
N MET A 97 16.21 -22.68 -9.41
CA MET A 97 15.09 -22.32 -8.55
C MET A 97 13.82 -22.10 -9.37
N ASN A 98 13.95 -21.47 -10.53
CA ASN A 98 12.83 -21.29 -11.48
C ASN A 98 12.27 -22.66 -11.92
N GLU A 99 13.12 -23.60 -12.34
CA GLU A 99 12.70 -24.96 -12.68
C GLU A 99 11.98 -25.65 -11.51
N ARG A 100 12.56 -25.59 -10.31
CA ARG A 100 11.97 -26.17 -9.12
C ARG A 100 10.60 -25.61 -8.80
N VAL A 101 10.43 -24.29 -8.89
CA VAL A 101 9.16 -23.61 -8.66
C VAL A 101 8.15 -24.01 -9.74
N ASN A 102 8.56 -24.02 -11.01
CA ASN A 102 7.67 -24.40 -12.12
C ASN A 102 7.21 -25.88 -12.02
N ASN A 103 8.02 -26.77 -11.44
CA ASN A 103 7.57 -28.14 -11.19
C ASN A 103 6.42 -28.21 -10.18
N TYR A 104 6.36 -27.31 -9.17
CA TYR A 104 5.20 -27.21 -8.29
C TYR A 104 3.97 -26.58 -8.99
N LEU A 105 4.19 -25.64 -9.89
CA LEU A 105 3.09 -24.96 -10.58
C LEU A 105 2.43 -25.84 -11.67
N ALA A 106 3.14 -26.85 -12.15
CA ALA A 106 2.66 -27.76 -13.18
C ALA A 106 1.38 -28.52 -12.77
N ASP A 107 1.22 -28.84 -11.49
CA ASP A 107 0.01 -29.51 -10.95
C ASP A 107 -1.26 -28.66 -11.12
N GLU A 108 -1.14 -27.34 -11.25
CA GLU A 108 -2.23 -26.39 -11.51
C GLU A 108 -2.29 -25.93 -12.99
N GLU A 109 -1.54 -26.57 -13.89
CA GLU A 109 -1.41 -26.15 -15.29
C GLU A 109 -0.95 -24.67 -15.44
N LEU A 110 -0.11 -24.23 -14.49
CA LEU A 110 0.49 -22.90 -14.47
C LEU A 110 1.99 -22.99 -14.77
N LYS A 111 2.52 -21.91 -15.32
CA LYS A 111 3.97 -21.76 -15.57
C LYS A 111 4.37 -20.30 -15.38
N TYR A 112 5.33 -20.07 -14.50
CA TYR A 112 5.98 -18.77 -14.38
C TYR A 112 6.93 -18.56 -15.56
N THR A 113 6.79 -17.43 -16.26
CA THR A 113 7.62 -17.05 -17.42
C THR A 113 8.36 -15.73 -17.21
N GLY A 114 8.03 -14.95 -16.18
CA GLY A 114 8.63 -13.66 -15.88
C GLY A 114 8.20 -12.51 -16.80
N THR A 115 7.12 -12.70 -17.58
CA THR A 115 6.69 -11.73 -18.60
C THR A 115 5.81 -10.60 -18.08
N SER A 116 5.11 -10.79 -16.95
CA SER A 116 4.30 -9.73 -16.33
C SER A 116 5.15 -8.81 -15.49
N ASP A 117 4.93 -7.51 -15.64
CA ASP A 117 5.48 -6.51 -14.73
C ASP A 117 4.62 -6.36 -13.47
N ILE A 118 5.28 -5.96 -12.38
CA ILE A 118 4.64 -5.79 -11.07
C ILE A 118 4.71 -4.33 -10.70
N ILE A 119 3.54 -3.69 -10.64
CA ILE A 119 3.39 -2.24 -10.49
C ILE A 119 2.94 -1.91 -9.07
N SER A 120 3.68 -1.06 -8.38
CA SER A 120 3.27 -0.54 -7.07
C SER A 120 2.25 0.59 -7.20
N ILE A 121 1.66 0.98 -6.06
CA ILE A 121 0.77 2.16 -6.01
C ILE A 121 1.49 3.45 -6.39
N LEU A 122 2.78 3.62 -6.05
CA LEU A 122 3.54 4.83 -6.40
C LEU A 122 3.99 4.80 -7.86
N ASP A 123 4.43 3.65 -8.39
CA ASP A 123 4.72 3.52 -9.82
C ASP A 123 3.48 3.88 -10.64
N LEU A 124 2.30 3.40 -10.22
CA LEU A 124 1.06 3.66 -10.93
C LEU A 124 0.66 5.13 -10.88
N LEU A 125 0.56 5.72 -9.68
CA LEU A 125 0.03 7.07 -9.51
C LEU A 125 1.02 8.15 -9.93
N HIS A 126 2.30 8.01 -9.55
CA HIS A 126 3.30 9.05 -9.78
C HIS A 126 3.97 8.93 -11.15
N ASP A 127 4.44 7.72 -11.54
CA ASP A 127 5.30 7.56 -12.71
C ASP A 127 4.51 7.23 -13.99
N ILE A 128 3.45 6.39 -13.89
CA ILE A 128 2.68 5.94 -15.07
C ILE A 128 1.55 6.90 -15.39
N ILE A 129 0.75 7.29 -14.39
CA ILE A 129 -0.34 8.25 -14.57
C ILE A 129 0.22 9.66 -14.63
N GLY A 130 1.10 10.01 -13.68
CA GLY A 130 1.70 11.32 -13.55
C GLY A 130 0.84 12.30 -12.74
N THR A 131 1.54 13.22 -12.06
CA THR A 131 0.90 14.21 -11.17
C THR A 131 0.02 15.19 -11.95
N GLU A 132 0.37 15.54 -13.19
CA GLU A 132 -0.44 16.47 -14.01
C GLU A 132 -1.83 15.89 -14.30
N LYS A 133 -1.93 14.62 -14.65
CA LYS A 133 -3.22 13.97 -14.89
C LYS A 133 -4.07 13.86 -13.63
N ILE A 134 -3.45 13.66 -12.47
CA ILE A 134 -4.14 13.73 -11.17
C ILE A 134 -4.68 15.13 -10.95
N LYS A 135 -3.87 16.17 -11.22
CA LYS A 135 -4.21 17.57 -11.06
C LYS A 135 -5.44 17.98 -11.89
N GLU A 136 -5.53 17.50 -13.13
CA GLU A 136 -6.67 17.77 -14.02
C GLU A 136 -8.01 17.27 -13.45
N GLN A 137 -8.00 16.25 -12.59
CA GLN A 137 -9.20 15.70 -11.96
C GLN A 137 -9.58 16.39 -10.64
N VAL A 138 -8.72 17.25 -10.10
CA VAL A 138 -8.96 17.94 -8.81
C VAL A 138 -10.09 18.95 -8.95
N LYS A 139 -11.16 18.75 -8.17
CA LYS A 139 -12.34 19.63 -8.11
C LYS A 139 -12.45 20.35 -6.78
N LYS A 140 -11.95 19.74 -5.71
CA LYS A 140 -11.96 20.24 -4.33
C LYS A 140 -10.57 20.09 -3.73
N PRO A 141 -9.65 21.04 -3.99
CA PRO A 141 -8.31 20.97 -3.43
C PRO A 141 -8.33 20.86 -1.90
N LEU A 142 -7.44 20.07 -1.35
CA LEU A 142 -7.29 19.88 0.10
C LEU A 142 -6.40 20.97 0.71
N ASN A 143 -6.71 22.22 0.40
CA ASN A 143 -5.91 23.37 0.77
C ASN A 143 -5.70 23.44 2.28
N ASP A 144 -4.46 23.77 2.66
CA ASP A 144 -4.03 24.01 4.04
C ASP A 144 -3.99 22.80 4.97
N LEU A 145 -4.41 21.60 4.52
CA LEU A 145 -4.28 20.41 5.33
C LEU A 145 -2.80 20.00 5.49
N LYS A 146 -2.32 20.06 6.71
CA LYS A 146 -0.99 19.61 7.11
C LYS A 146 -0.98 18.08 7.27
N ILE A 147 -0.29 17.37 6.39
CA ILE A 147 -0.35 15.92 6.31
C ILE A 147 0.99 15.27 6.61
N ALA A 148 1.00 14.35 7.57
CA ALA A 148 2.12 13.46 7.84
C ALA A 148 2.06 12.24 6.91
N THR A 149 3.17 11.92 6.23
CA THR A 149 3.25 10.81 5.28
C THR A 149 3.91 9.57 5.88
N HIS A 150 3.43 8.40 5.51
CA HIS A 150 4.04 7.12 5.87
C HIS A 150 4.21 6.23 4.64
N TYR A 151 5.45 5.97 4.28
CA TYR A 151 5.79 5.13 3.13
C TYR A 151 5.62 3.63 3.41
N GLY A 152 5.84 3.23 4.67
CA GLY A 152 5.97 1.82 5.00
C GLY A 152 7.33 1.24 4.57
N CYS A 153 7.85 0.30 5.35
CA CYS A 153 9.20 -0.22 5.12
C CYS A 153 9.33 -0.97 3.77
N HIS A 154 8.32 -1.77 3.38
CA HIS A 154 8.38 -2.59 2.17
C HIS A 154 8.22 -1.80 0.86
N LEU A 155 7.81 -0.54 0.92
CA LEU A 155 7.69 0.29 -0.27
C LEU A 155 9.04 0.87 -0.70
N ILE A 156 9.94 1.12 0.25
CA ILE A 156 11.21 1.79 0.03
C ILE A 156 12.45 0.92 0.33
N ARG A 157 12.28 -0.23 0.97
CA ARG A 157 13.38 -1.14 1.36
C ARG A 157 13.02 -2.60 1.06
N PRO A 158 14.02 -3.45 0.78
CA PRO A 158 15.45 -3.13 0.60
C PRO A 158 15.71 -2.42 -0.73
N SER A 159 16.59 -1.41 -0.72
CA SER A 159 16.85 -0.53 -1.88
C SER A 159 17.46 -1.27 -3.08
N GLU A 160 18.25 -2.30 -2.83
CA GLU A 160 18.93 -3.11 -3.85
C GLU A 160 17.98 -3.94 -4.74
N ILE A 161 16.73 -4.07 -4.37
CA ILE A 161 15.73 -4.78 -5.20
C ILE A 161 15.05 -3.82 -6.22
N GLY A 162 15.41 -2.54 -6.22
CA GLY A 162 14.71 -1.52 -7.00
C GLY A 162 13.34 -1.22 -6.39
N ARG A 163 13.26 -0.12 -5.62
CA ARG A 163 11.99 0.26 -4.96
C ARG A 163 11.36 1.44 -5.69
N PRO A 164 10.05 1.64 -5.51
CA PRO A 164 9.31 2.72 -6.18
C PRO A 164 9.81 4.13 -5.89
N ASP A 165 10.50 4.36 -4.77
CA ASP A 165 11.01 5.67 -4.38
C ASP A 165 12.36 5.54 -3.65
N ASP A 166 13.02 6.66 -3.39
CA ASP A 166 14.28 6.72 -2.63
C ASP A 166 14.09 6.18 -1.21
N SER A 167 15.05 5.34 -0.76
CA SER A 167 14.95 4.67 0.54
C SER A 167 15.22 5.59 1.73
N GLU A 168 15.92 6.72 1.51
CA GLU A 168 16.36 7.64 2.55
C GLU A 168 15.59 8.99 2.50
N ASN A 169 15.18 9.41 1.31
CA ASN A 169 14.45 10.66 1.12
C ASN A 169 13.31 10.51 0.09
N PRO A 170 12.32 9.65 0.33
CA PRO A 170 11.21 9.46 -0.58
C PRO A 170 10.34 10.71 -0.68
N GLN A 171 9.85 11.02 -1.90
CA GLN A 171 9.10 12.25 -2.20
C GLN A 171 7.81 12.03 -3.02
N LYS A 172 7.55 10.83 -3.53
CA LYS A 172 6.42 10.60 -4.45
C LYS A 172 5.06 10.82 -3.79
N ILE A 173 4.89 10.41 -2.53
CA ILE A 173 3.64 10.67 -1.78
C ILE A 173 3.46 12.17 -1.59
N GLU A 174 4.51 12.88 -1.19
CA GLU A 174 4.49 14.34 -1.01
C GLU A 174 4.17 15.08 -2.31
N ASN A 175 4.72 14.64 -3.44
CA ASN A 175 4.45 15.22 -4.74
C ASN A 175 2.97 15.07 -5.13
N ILE A 176 2.39 13.89 -4.90
CA ILE A 176 0.97 13.64 -5.13
C ILE A 176 0.10 14.50 -4.20
N LEU A 177 0.45 14.58 -2.91
CA LEU A 177 -0.29 15.40 -1.94
C LEU A 177 -0.27 16.90 -2.29
N LYS A 178 0.89 17.43 -2.67
CA LYS A 178 1.02 18.80 -3.16
C LYS A 178 0.14 19.04 -4.39
N THR A 179 0.09 18.08 -5.29
CA THR A 179 -0.74 18.14 -6.51
C THR A 179 -2.24 18.28 -6.21
N ILE A 180 -2.72 17.66 -5.15
CA ILE A 180 -4.11 17.75 -4.70
C ILE A 180 -4.35 18.90 -3.70
N GLY A 181 -3.36 19.80 -3.51
CA GLY A 181 -3.47 21.02 -2.71
C GLY A 181 -3.12 20.86 -1.23
N ALA A 182 -2.72 19.66 -0.76
CA ALA A 182 -2.34 19.44 0.62
C ALA A 182 -0.91 19.91 0.91
N LYS A 183 -0.58 20.06 2.21
CA LYS A 183 0.75 20.46 2.71
C LYS A 183 1.41 19.29 3.44
N PRO A 184 2.14 18.40 2.73
CA PRO A 184 2.95 17.40 3.39
C PRO A 184 4.14 18.10 4.07
N GLU A 185 4.36 17.77 5.34
CA GLU A 185 5.48 18.30 6.11
C GLU A 185 6.35 17.17 6.67
N TYR A 186 7.61 17.47 6.92
CA TYR A 186 8.55 16.52 7.50
C TYR A 186 8.27 16.33 9.00
N TYR A 187 8.48 15.09 9.46
CA TYR A 187 8.57 14.74 10.87
C TYR A 187 9.59 13.59 11.04
N PRO A 188 10.27 13.49 12.22
CA PRO A 188 11.41 12.60 12.40
C PRO A 188 11.11 11.12 12.12
N GLU A 189 9.95 10.63 12.56
CA GLU A 189 9.57 9.22 12.46
C GLU A 189 8.96 8.81 11.10
N LYS A 190 9.02 9.68 10.07
CA LYS A 190 8.44 9.45 8.75
C LYS A 190 8.75 8.05 8.20
N LEU A 191 10.01 7.61 8.30
CA LEU A 191 10.49 6.34 7.74
C LEU A 191 10.44 5.16 8.72
N ASP A 192 10.02 5.37 9.96
CA ASP A 192 9.94 4.30 10.95
C ASP A 192 8.86 3.28 10.59
N CYS A 193 9.16 2.02 10.90
CA CYS A 193 8.22 0.92 10.68
C CYS A 193 6.97 1.06 11.56
N CYS A 194 5.80 0.70 11.01
CA CYS A 194 4.53 0.66 11.74
C CYS A 194 4.47 -0.41 12.85
N GLY A 195 5.41 -1.35 12.86
CA GLY A 195 5.40 -2.49 13.80
C GLY A 195 4.45 -3.62 13.42
N GLY A 196 3.71 -3.51 12.31
CA GLY A 196 2.62 -4.44 11.96
C GLY A 196 3.00 -5.92 11.98
N LEU A 197 4.19 -6.28 11.51
CA LEU A 197 4.68 -7.67 11.51
C LEU A 197 5.06 -8.18 12.91
N LEU A 198 5.30 -7.29 13.87
CA LEU A 198 5.61 -7.69 15.24
C LEU A 198 4.38 -8.18 16.01
N ASN A 199 3.16 -7.89 15.53
CA ASN A 199 1.93 -8.21 16.26
C ASN A 199 1.79 -9.70 16.65
N ALA A 200 2.35 -10.61 15.86
CA ALA A 200 2.25 -12.04 16.14
C ALA A 200 3.10 -12.48 17.33
N ASN A 201 4.28 -11.89 17.48
CA ASN A 201 5.28 -12.36 18.46
C ASN A 201 5.55 -11.33 19.57
N LEU A 202 5.42 -10.05 19.28
CA LEU A 202 5.74 -8.93 20.19
C LEU A 202 4.65 -7.84 20.08
N PRO A 203 3.39 -8.14 20.46
CA PRO A 203 2.25 -7.24 20.24
C PRO A 203 2.38 -5.91 20.97
N GLU A 204 2.94 -5.90 22.17
CA GLU A 204 3.16 -4.69 22.95
C GLU A 204 4.19 -3.76 22.28
N SER A 205 5.30 -4.32 21.79
CA SER A 205 6.30 -3.56 21.02
C SER A 205 5.72 -3.00 19.73
N ALA A 206 4.83 -3.75 19.07
CA ALA A 206 4.12 -3.28 17.89
C ALA A 206 3.23 -2.06 18.20
N LEU A 207 2.45 -2.13 19.26
CA LEU A 207 1.59 -1.03 19.71
C LEU A 207 2.40 0.19 20.15
N THR A 208 3.50 -0.01 20.86
CA THR A 208 4.38 1.08 21.29
C THR A 208 4.96 1.84 20.09
N LYS A 209 5.44 1.14 19.05
CA LYS A 209 5.91 1.77 17.80
C LYS A 209 4.81 2.57 17.11
N THR A 210 3.61 2.00 17.01
CA THR A 210 2.44 2.68 16.47
C THR A 210 2.12 3.95 17.27
N GLY A 211 2.06 3.83 18.60
CA GLY A 211 1.75 4.92 19.50
C GLY A 211 2.77 6.05 19.47
N GLN A 212 4.07 5.74 19.50
CA GLN A 212 5.14 6.74 19.41
C GLN A 212 5.02 7.59 18.13
N LYS A 213 4.82 6.95 16.97
CA LYS A 213 4.69 7.66 15.70
C LYS A 213 3.43 8.53 15.66
N LEU A 214 2.26 8.00 16.04
CA LEU A 214 1.03 8.79 16.04
C LEU A 214 1.06 9.92 17.06
N LYS A 215 1.70 9.70 18.22
CA LYS A 215 1.90 10.75 19.20
C LYS A 215 2.76 11.87 18.65
N SER A 216 3.87 11.56 17.97
CA SER A 216 4.71 12.58 17.32
C SER A 216 3.92 13.38 16.28
N VAL A 217 3.15 12.71 15.43
CA VAL A 217 2.27 13.36 14.45
C VAL A 217 1.26 14.30 15.12
N GLN A 218 0.61 13.84 16.19
CA GLN A 218 -0.37 14.63 16.94
C GLN A 218 0.28 15.83 17.65
N ASP A 219 1.40 15.63 18.33
CA ASP A 219 2.11 16.68 19.06
C ASP A 219 2.67 17.77 18.13
N LEU A 220 3.04 17.42 16.89
CA LEU A 220 3.49 18.35 15.86
C LEU A 220 2.33 19.06 15.14
N GLY A 221 1.08 18.78 15.52
CA GLY A 221 -0.11 19.47 15.02
C GLY A 221 -0.43 19.17 13.54
N PHE A 222 -0.22 17.92 13.10
CA PHE A 222 -0.71 17.49 11.80
C PHE A 222 -2.22 17.29 11.81
N ASP A 223 -2.88 17.67 10.73
CA ASP A 223 -4.34 17.50 10.56
C ASP A 223 -4.70 16.04 10.23
N ALA A 224 -3.83 15.35 9.51
CA ALA A 224 -4.04 13.99 9.08
C ALA A 224 -2.72 13.22 8.89
N PHE A 225 -2.85 11.90 8.90
CA PHE A 225 -1.81 10.94 8.58
C PHE A 225 -2.21 10.15 7.34
N VAL A 226 -1.29 9.92 6.41
CA VAL A 226 -1.55 9.19 5.17
C VAL A 226 -0.60 8.03 4.98
N ASP A 227 -1.13 6.91 4.54
CA ASP A 227 -0.37 5.73 4.15
C ASP A 227 -0.89 5.10 2.84
N THR A 228 -0.19 4.04 2.38
CA THR A 228 -0.52 3.29 1.18
C THR A 228 -0.53 1.77 1.41
N CYS A 229 -0.42 1.34 2.68
CA CYS A 229 -0.24 -0.07 3.01
C CYS A 229 -1.37 -0.57 3.91
N PRO A 230 -2.15 -1.60 3.50
CA PRO A 230 -3.24 -2.15 4.34
C PRO A 230 -2.77 -2.62 5.74
N TRP A 231 -1.54 -3.16 5.84
CA TRP A 231 -0.97 -3.55 7.11
C TRP A 231 -0.61 -2.36 8.01
N CYS A 232 -0.08 -1.28 7.41
CA CYS A 232 0.24 -0.06 8.16
C CYS A 232 -1.05 0.65 8.58
N HIS A 233 -2.01 0.75 7.68
CA HIS A 233 -3.32 1.36 7.95
C HIS A 233 -4.01 0.68 9.13
N ARG A 234 -4.08 -0.64 9.13
CA ARG A 234 -4.61 -1.42 10.26
C ARG A 234 -3.96 -1.05 11.60
N GLN A 235 -2.65 -0.76 11.60
CA GLN A 235 -1.96 -0.33 12.82
C GLN A 235 -2.37 1.08 13.25
N TYR A 236 -2.35 2.02 12.30
CA TYR A 236 -2.56 3.44 12.61
C TYR A 236 -4.02 3.83 12.73
N ASP A 237 -4.91 3.21 11.98
CA ASP A 237 -6.35 3.47 12.02
C ASP A 237 -7.04 2.69 13.15
N ALA A 238 -6.97 1.35 13.10
CA ALA A 238 -7.77 0.50 13.98
C ALA A 238 -7.21 0.35 15.41
N LYS A 239 -5.92 0.59 15.62
CA LYS A 239 -5.26 0.30 16.91
C LYS A 239 -4.88 1.53 17.72
N GLN A 240 -5.34 2.74 17.35
CA GLN A 240 -4.95 3.98 18.03
C GLN A 240 -5.22 3.96 19.53
N THR A 241 -6.40 3.51 19.97
CA THR A 241 -6.75 3.45 21.40
C THR A 241 -5.73 2.63 22.19
N LYS A 242 -5.47 1.38 21.75
CA LYS A 242 -4.50 0.51 22.41
C LYS A 242 -3.07 1.01 22.30
N ALA A 243 -2.71 1.61 21.18
CA ALA A 243 -1.40 2.22 20.98
C ALA A 243 -1.22 3.44 21.89
N GLY A 244 -2.28 4.24 22.10
CA GLY A 244 -2.28 5.37 23.01
C GLY A 244 -2.01 4.97 24.47
N GLU A 245 -2.55 3.83 24.92
CA GLU A 245 -2.30 3.30 26.26
C GLU A 245 -0.80 3.04 26.50
N THR A 246 -0.07 2.53 25.49
CA THR A 246 1.37 2.22 25.61
C THR A 246 2.26 3.46 25.69
N VAL A 247 1.77 4.62 25.27
CA VAL A 247 2.51 5.91 25.27
C VAL A 247 1.86 6.95 26.18
N ALA A 248 0.92 6.52 27.05
CA ALA A 248 0.18 7.37 27.98
C ALA A 248 -0.44 8.62 27.30
N ALA A 249 -1.05 8.44 26.12
CA ALA A 249 -1.66 9.52 25.34
C ALA A 249 -3.01 9.10 24.75
N LYS A 250 -3.98 10.03 24.71
CA LYS A 250 -5.19 9.87 23.91
C LYS A 250 -4.84 10.24 22.46
N LEU A 251 -4.84 9.25 21.58
CA LEU A 251 -4.55 9.45 20.16
C LEU A 251 -5.87 9.63 19.40
N GLU A 252 -5.97 10.69 18.60
CA GLU A 252 -7.11 11.04 17.77
C GLU A 252 -6.67 11.56 16.40
N VAL A 253 -5.70 10.90 15.79
CA VAL A 253 -5.13 11.28 14.48
C VAL A 253 -6.01 10.73 13.37
N PRO A 254 -6.59 11.55 12.46
CA PRO A 254 -7.26 11.05 11.27
C PRO A 254 -6.29 10.32 10.35
N VAL A 255 -6.56 9.05 10.00
CA VAL A 255 -5.70 8.22 9.16
C VAL A 255 -6.40 7.91 7.85
N PHE A 256 -5.74 8.20 6.73
CA PHE A 256 -6.28 8.02 5.39
C PHE A 256 -5.37 7.16 4.53
N TYR A 257 -5.96 6.41 3.62
CA TYR A 257 -5.23 5.96 2.44
C TYR A 257 -4.98 7.16 1.51
N LEU A 258 -3.83 7.17 0.83
CA LEU A 258 -3.52 8.18 -0.19
C LEU A 258 -4.64 8.27 -1.24
N THR A 259 -5.22 7.13 -1.63
CA THR A 259 -6.32 7.03 -2.59
C THR A 259 -7.62 7.69 -2.10
N GLN A 260 -7.89 7.66 -0.80
CA GLN A 260 -9.03 8.37 -0.22
C GLN A 260 -8.87 9.89 -0.32
N LEU A 261 -7.66 10.42 -0.02
CA LEU A 261 -7.40 11.86 -0.16
C LEU A 261 -7.47 12.32 -1.62
N ILE A 262 -6.93 11.53 -2.55
CA ILE A 262 -7.09 11.79 -3.99
C ILE A 262 -8.57 11.79 -4.35
N GLY A 263 -9.34 10.82 -3.91
CA GLY A 263 -10.78 10.72 -4.19
C GLY A 263 -11.57 11.91 -3.63
N LEU A 264 -11.26 12.36 -2.41
CA LEU A 264 -11.85 13.57 -1.82
C LEU A 264 -11.56 14.80 -2.68
N SER A 265 -10.32 14.95 -3.15
CA SER A 265 -9.94 16.07 -4.03
C SER A 265 -10.66 16.03 -5.38
N PHE A 266 -11.02 14.85 -5.89
CA PHE A 266 -11.84 14.67 -7.09
C PHE A 266 -13.34 14.96 -6.85
N GLY A 267 -13.73 15.23 -5.60
CA GLY A 267 -15.12 15.46 -5.21
C GLY A 267 -15.97 14.20 -5.12
N ILE A 268 -15.34 13.04 -4.94
CA ILE A 268 -16.04 11.76 -4.72
C ILE A 268 -16.57 11.73 -3.29
N SER A 269 -17.77 11.18 -3.09
CA SER A 269 -18.38 11.14 -1.75
C SER A 269 -17.62 10.24 -0.78
N LYS A 270 -17.70 10.56 0.51
CA LYS A 270 -17.03 9.85 1.59
C LYS A 270 -17.41 8.37 1.63
N GLU A 271 -18.68 8.05 1.38
CA GLU A 271 -19.20 6.68 1.36
C GLU A 271 -18.57 5.84 0.25
N LYS A 272 -18.46 6.40 -0.96
CA LYS A 272 -17.83 5.73 -2.11
C LYS A 272 -16.34 5.45 -1.90
N LEU A 273 -15.68 6.33 -1.14
CA LEU A 273 -14.28 6.18 -0.77
C LEU A 273 -14.08 5.25 0.45
N GLY A 274 -15.16 4.73 1.03
CA GLY A 274 -15.11 3.85 2.20
C GLY A 274 -14.66 4.56 3.48
N LEU A 275 -14.80 5.90 3.58
CA LEU A 275 -14.36 6.64 4.78
C LEU A 275 -15.15 6.28 6.03
N ASN A 276 -16.37 5.80 5.87
CA ASN A 276 -17.18 5.26 6.96
C ASN A 276 -16.65 3.95 7.54
N LEU A 277 -15.66 3.34 6.94
CA LEU A 277 -14.98 2.12 7.41
C LEU A 277 -13.69 2.42 8.17
N ASN A 278 -13.17 3.66 8.10
CA ASN A 278 -12.04 4.06 8.93
C ASN A 278 -12.47 4.14 10.39
N MET A 279 -11.61 3.72 11.30
CA MET A 279 -11.89 3.72 12.75
C MET A 279 -11.36 4.98 13.45
N SER A 280 -10.41 5.66 12.82
CA SER A 280 -9.90 6.96 13.26
C SER A 280 -10.87 8.09 12.90
N PRO A 281 -10.78 9.28 13.53
CA PRO A 281 -11.77 10.36 13.38
C PRO A 281 -11.62 11.14 12.05
N VAL A 282 -11.77 10.44 10.92
CA VAL A 282 -11.62 11.01 9.56
C VAL A 282 -12.71 12.03 9.20
N GLU A 283 -13.82 12.06 9.93
CA GLU A 283 -14.89 13.05 9.76
C GLU A 283 -14.44 14.47 10.07
N LYS A 284 -13.37 14.66 10.84
CA LYS A 284 -12.76 15.96 11.13
C LYS A 284 -12.23 16.66 9.86
N ILE A 285 -11.96 15.89 8.81
CA ILE A 285 -11.43 16.40 7.54
C ILE A 285 -12.53 16.47 6.49
N GLY A 286 -12.59 17.59 5.76
CA GLY A 286 -13.56 17.81 4.67
C GLY A 286 -14.96 18.27 5.10
N GLY A 287 -15.09 18.79 6.32
CA GLY A 287 -16.31 19.38 6.88
C GLY A 287 -16.32 20.91 6.95
N LYS A 288 -15.42 21.58 6.20
CA LYS A 288 -15.46 23.05 6.05
C LYS A 288 -15.77 23.44 4.62
#